data_298e937c0a4a3c45b98b8166594de69d
#
_entry.id   298e937c0a4a3c45b98b8166594de69d
#
_cell.length_a   1.000
_cell.length_b   1.000
_cell.length_c   1.000
_cell.angle_alpha   90.00
_cell.angle_beta   90.00
_cell.angle_gamma   90.00
#
_symmetry.space_group_name_H-M   'P 1'
#
loop_
_entity.id
_entity.type
_entity.pdbx_description
1 polymer ?
#
loop_
_entity_poly.entity_id
_entity_poly.type
_entity_poly.pdbx_seq_one_letter_code
_entity_poly.pdbx_strand_id
1 'polypeptide(L)'
;LVLDKHKMDHPDWHIAARWICSPALRDKEDQDYLWKALNEDWLSICGSDNSGIPQAQKNWGWDEEHQRCDFRMVPNGCPGAGMNALWTYGVAAGRMTRQKFVDVCCTTPAKLNGIYPRKGTIQVGADADLVLFDPDYKGTITLETNPTGVEYNVFEGLEQIGRADTVLLRGSVVVEHGKYLGEVTEVVA
;
A
#
# COMPACT_ATOMS: atom_id res chain seq x y z
N LEU A 1 5.06 -2.26 -8.62
CA LEU A 1 3.87 -2.05 -9.45
C LEU A 1 3.68 -0.59 -9.91
N VAL A 2 4.03 0.41 -9.09
CA VAL A 2 3.71 1.83 -9.36
C VAL A 2 4.98 2.69 -9.39
N LEU A 3 5.87 2.51 -8.43
CA LEU A 3 7.12 3.25 -8.33
C LEU A 3 8.24 2.52 -9.09
N ASP A 4 9.16 3.27 -9.68
CA ASP A 4 10.32 2.76 -10.39
C ASP A 4 11.64 3.24 -9.76
N LYS A 5 12.77 2.71 -10.25
CA LYS A 5 14.10 2.99 -9.71
C LYS A 5 14.51 4.47 -9.81
N HIS A 6 13.93 5.25 -10.74
CA HIS A 6 14.27 6.68 -10.90
C HIS A 6 13.88 7.52 -9.68
N LYS A 7 13.05 7.00 -8.78
CA LYS A 7 12.81 7.63 -7.49
C LYS A 7 14.08 7.75 -6.64
N MET A 8 15.04 6.84 -6.84
CA MET A 8 16.35 6.86 -6.15
C MET A 8 17.37 7.80 -6.80
N ASP A 9 17.06 8.37 -7.98
CA ASP A 9 17.94 9.33 -8.69
C ASP A 9 17.79 10.77 -8.15
N HIS A 10 17.09 10.96 -7.02
CA HIS A 10 16.90 12.27 -6.43
C HIS A 10 18.24 12.88 -6.01
N PRO A 11 18.53 14.17 -6.37
CA PRO A 11 19.82 14.81 -6.09
C PRO A 11 20.13 14.92 -4.58
N ASP A 12 19.09 15.06 -3.76
CA ASP A 12 19.24 14.95 -2.31
C ASP A 12 19.16 13.48 -1.92
N TRP A 13 20.29 12.96 -1.46
CA TRP A 13 20.41 11.59 -1.04
C TRP A 13 19.48 11.22 0.12
N HIS A 14 19.24 12.11 1.08
CA HIS A 14 18.34 11.85 2.20
C HIS A 14 16.90 11.60 1.72
N ILE A 15 16.50 12.28 0.66
CA ILE A 15 15.21 12.03 0.00
C ILE A 15 15.26 10.71 -0.76
N ALA A 16 16.30 10.45 -1.57
CA ALA A 16 16.46 9.20 -2.31
C ALA A 16 16.39 7.96 -1.39
N ALA A 17 16.94 8.04 -0.18
CA ALA A 17 16.95 6.96 0.81
C ALA A 17 15.54 6.48 1.22
N ARG A 18 14.50 7.31 1.07
CA ARG A 18 13.10 6.94 1.37
C ARG A 18 12.59 5.77 0.53
N TRP A 19 13.09 5.63 -0.71
CA TRP A 19 12.70 4.58 -1.64
C TRP A 19 13.59 3.33 -1.61
N ILE A 20 14.54 3.27 -0.67
CA ILE A 20 15.37 2.07 -0.50
C ILE A 20 14.55 0.99 0.21
N CYS A 21 14.29 -0.09 -0.51
CA CYS A 21 13.51 -1.24 -0.06
C CYS A 21 14.05 -2.54 -0.67
N SER A 22 13.61 -3.66 -0.13
CA SER A 22 13.95 -4.99 -0.64
C SER A 22 12.65 -5.79 -0.89
N PRO A 23 12.45 -6.30 -2.10
CA PRO A 23 13.31 -6.11 -3.28
C PRO A 23 13.34 -4.65 -3.75
N ALA A 24 14.47 -4.23 -4.33
CA ALA A 24 14.66 -2.87 -4.81
C ALA A 24 13.70 -2.52 -5.96
N LEU A 25 13.35 -1.25 -6.08
CA LEU A 25 12.56 -0.74 -7.21
C LEU A 25 13.25 -1.05 -8.54
N ARG A 26 12.47 -1.40 -9.55
CA ARG A 26 12.91 -1.83 -10.87
C ARG A 26 12.46 -0.86 -11.96
N ASP A 27 12.65 -1.27 -13.21
CA ASP A 27 12.28 -0.50 -14.39
C ASP A 27 10.76 -0.52 -14.65
N LYS A 28 10.33 0.35 -15.54
CA LYS A 28 8.92 0.44 -15.95
C LYS A 28 8.41 -0.85 -16.60
N GLU A 29 9.26 -1.52 -17.36
CA GLU A 29 8.95 -2.80 -18.01
C GLU A 29 8.64 -3.90 -16.99
N ASP A 30 9.37 -3.92 -15.86
CA ASP A 30 9.10 -4.86 -14.77
C ASP A 30 7.72 -4.60 -14.12
N GLN A 31 7.29 -3.34 -14.04
CA GLN A 31 5.95 -3.01 -13.56
C GLN A 31 4.87 -3.60 -14.47
N ASP A 32 5.00 -3.44 -15.77
CA ASP A 32 4.02 -3.95 -16.73
C ASP A 32 3.96 -5.48 -16.71
N TYR A 33 5.11 -6.14 -16.52
CA TYR A 33 5.17 -7.59 -16.30
C TYR A 33 4.47 -8.02 -15.00
N LEU A 34 4.67 -7.29 -13.90
CA LEU A 34 4.02 -7.57 -12.62
C LEU A 34 2.49 -7.37 -12.69
N TRP A 35 1.99 -6.36 -13.41
CA TRP A 35 0.56 -6.19 -13.67
C TRP A 35 -0.02 -7.38 -14.46
N LYS A 36 0.70 -7.84 -15.48
CA LYS A 36 0.34 -9.04 -16.22
C LYS A 36 0.31 -10.27 -15.32
N ALA A 37 1.35 -10.46 -14.51
CA ALA A 37 1.48 -11.61 -13.61
C ALA A 37 0.35 -11.69 -12.56
N LEU A 38 -0.13 -10.55 -12.04
CA LEU A 38 -1.31 -10.50 -11.17
C LEU A 38 -2.60 -10.90 -11.91
N ASN A 39 -2.77 -10.45 -13.15
CA ASN A 39 -3.98 -10.77 -13.93
C ASN A 39 -4.03 -12.23 -14.40
N GLU A 40 -2.88 -12.84 -14.67
CA GLU A 40 -2.75 -14.22 -15.13
C GLU A 40 -2.56 -15.22 -13.98
N ASP A 41 -2.76 -14.82 -12.73
CA ASP A 41 -2.63 -15.66 -11.52
C ASP A 41 -1.22 -16.24 -11.28
N TRP A 42 -0.18 -15.70 -11.92
CA TRP A 42 1.20 -16.07 -11.60
C TRP A 42 1.63 -15.49 -10.24
N LEU A 43 1.04 -14.36 -9.87
CA LEU A 43 1.11 -13.78 -8.53
C LEU A 43 -0.30 -13.80 -7.93
N SER A 44 -0.45 -14.46 -6.79
CA SER A 44 -1.76 -14.77 -6.21
C SER A 44 -2.31 -13.66 -5.31
N ILE A 45 -1.45 -12.83 -4.74
CA ILE A 45 -1.82 -11.77 -3.79
C ILE A 45 -1.02 -10.49 -4.04
N CYS A 46 -1.55 -9.37 -3.55
CA CYS A 46 -0.85 -8.11 -3.46
C CYS A 46 -0.92 -7.58 -2.02
N GLY A 47 0.23 -7.45 -1.37
CA GLY A 47 0.38 -6.83 -0.06
C GLY A 47 1.16 -5.53 -0.15
N SER A 48 1.05 -4.68 0.88
CA SER A 48 1.74 -3.39 0.91
C SER A 48 3.19 -3.50 1.35
N ASP A 49 3.53 -4.49 2.17
CA ASP A 49 4.80 -4.58 2.90
C ASP A 49 5.18 -3.23 3.57
N ASN A 50 4.15 -2.55 4.12
CA ASN A 50 4.30 -1.21 4.66
C ASN A 50 5.22 -1.22 5.88
N SER A 51 6.37 -0.55 5.77
CA SER A 51 7.34 -0.42 6.84
C SER A 51 7.66 1.05 7.08
N GLY A 52 7.17 1.57 8.22
CA GLY A 52 7.39 2.96 8.63
C GLY A 52 8.79 3.13 9.25
N ILE A 53 9.80 3.36 8.43
CA ILE A 53 11.16 3.67 8.88
C ILE A 53 11.32 5.20 8.94
N PRO A 54 11.54 5.80 10.12
CA PRO A 54 11.73 7.25 10.24
C PRO A 54 12.90 7.77 9.39
N GLN A 55 12.80 9.01 8.92
CA GLN A 55 13.87 9.65 8.13
C GLN A 55 15.24 9.61 8.82
N ALA A 56 15.26 9.82 10.13
CA ALA A 56 16.51 9.76 10.92
C ALA A 56 17.22 8.41 10.79
N GLN A 57 16.46 7.29 10.72
CA GLN A 57 17.04 5.96 10.51
C GLN A 57 17.42 5.73 9.05
N LYS A 58 16.64 6.24 8.10
CA LYS A 58 17.03 6.20 6.68
C LYS A 58 18.37 6.86 6.42
N ASN A 59 18.72 7.87 7.22
CA ASN A 59 19.98 8.59 7.11
C ASN A 59 21.20 7.80 7.63
N TRP A 60 21.04 6.65 8.28
CA TRP A 60 22.19 5.84 8.77
C TRP A 60 23.15 5.38 7.68
N GLY A 61 22.68 5.32 6.43
CA GLY A 61 23.55 5.01 5.29
C GLY A 61 24.45 6.15 4.82
N TRP A 62 24.28 7.37 5.36
CA TRP A 62 25.09 8.51 4.97
C TRP A 62 26.43 8.55 5.68
N ASP A 63 27.48 8.65 4.88
CA ASP A 63 28.86 8.79 5.33
C ASP A 63 29.30 10.25 5.14
N GLU A 64 29.30 11.02 6.22
CA GLU A 64 29.64 12.44 6.20
C GLU A 64 31.10 12.70 5.81
N GLU A 65 32.02 11.83 6.18
CA GLU A 65 33.45 11.98 5.88
C GLU A 65 33.72 11.86 4.38
N HIS A 66 33.07 10.92 3.71
CA HIS A 66 33.30 10.62 2.30
C HIS A 66 32.20 11.20 1.39
N GLN A 67 31.19 11.89 1.95
CA GLN A 67 30.04 12.46 1.22
C GLN A 67 29.38 11.45 0.27
N ARG A 68 29.13 10.25 0.76
CA ARG A 68 28.58 9.15 -0.03
C ARG A 68 27.58 8.33 0.77
N CYS A 69 26.73 7.59 0.07
CA CYS A 69 25.82 6.63 0.66
C CYS A 69 26.41 5.21 0.67
N ASP A 70 26.27 4.52 1.80
CA ASP A 70 26.34 3.07 1.87
C ASP A 70 24.91 2.51 1.97
N PHE A 71 24.35 2.06 0.85
CA PHE A 71 23.00 1.52 0.77
C PHE A 71 22.78 0.31 1.68
N ARG A 72 23.83 -0.41 2.05
CA ARG A 72 23.73 -1.56 2.97
C ARG A 72 23.38 -1.14 4.39
N MET A 73 23.66 0.09 4.75
CA MET A 73 23.38 0.67 6.06
C MET A 73 22.02 1.34 6.14
N VAL A 74 21.32 1.53 5.02
CA VAL A 74 19.98 2.13 5.00
C VAL A 74 18.95 1.06 5.39
N PRO A 75 18.15 1.28 6.45
CA PRO A 75 17.12 0.34 6.83
C PRO A 75 16.12 0.12 5.71
N ASN A 76 15.79 -1.15 5.47
CA ASN A 76 14.84 -1.57 4.46
C ASN A 76 13.42 -1.24 4.87
N GLY A 77 12.68 -0.57 3.99
CA GLY A 77 11.25 -0.31 4.17
C GLY A 77 10.77 0.96 3.48
N CYS A 78 9.59 0.88 2.90
CA CYS A 78 8.93 1.98 2.21
C CYS A 78 7.51 2.13 2.74
N PRO A 79 7.18 3.22 3.47
CA PRO A 79 5.82 3.46 3.92
C PRO A 79 4.96 4.02 2.78
N GLY A 80 3.72 3.53 2.64
CA GLY A 80 2.85 4.04 1.58
C GLY A 80 1.44 3.49 1.52
N ALA A 81 0.69 3.93 0.54
CA ALA A 81 -0.74 3.72 0.35
C ALA A 81 -1.06 2.54 -0.57
N GLY A 82 -0.75 1.30 -0.15
CA GLY A 82 -0.86 0.09 -0.98
C GLY A 82 -2.19 -0.10 -1.72
N MET A 83 -3.34 -0.18 -1.04
CA MET A 83 -4.64 -0.43 -1.69
C MET A 83 -5.09 0.72 -2.60
N ASN A 84 -4.91 1.97 -2.17
CA ASN A 84 -5.29 3.14 -2.96
C ASN A 84 -4.47 3.22 -4.25
N ALA A 85 -3.16 2.94 -4.17
CA ALA A 85 -2.30 2.89 -5.33
C ALA A 85 -2.67 1.71 -6.27
N LEU A 86 -2.97 0.53 -5.72
CA LEU A 86 -3.40 -0.62 -6.53
C LEU A 86 -4.72 -0.35 -7.25
N TRP A 87 -5.68 0.32 -6.59
CA TRP A 87 -6.93 0.70 -7.25
C TRP A 87 -6.68 1.74 -8.34
N THR A 88 -5.99 2.83 -8.03
CA THR A 88 -5.74 3.94 -8.96
C THR A 88 -5.02 3.47 -10.22
N TYR A 89 -3.89 2.79 -10.04
CA TYR A 89 -3.01 2.40 -11.15
C TYR A 89 -3.35 1.02 -11.74
N GLY A 90 -4.23 0.27 -11.09
CA GLY A 90 -4.73 -1.01 -11.56
C GLY A 90 -6.14 -0.89 -12.13
N VAL A 91 -7.14 -0.70 -11.27
CA VAL A 91 -8.55 -0.73 -11.67
C VAL A 91 -8.95 0.51 -12.46
N ALA A 92 -8.71 1.71 -11.93
CA ALA A 92 -9.08 2.96 -12.61
C ALA A 92 -8.29 3.16 -13.91
N ALA A 93 -7.05 2.69 -13.97
CA ALA A 93 -6.24 2.71 -15.18
C ALA A 93 -6.58 1.57 -16.19
N GLY A 94 -7.57 0.72 -15.90
CA GLY A 94 -8.00 -0.35 -16.80
C GLY A 94 -7.04 -1.54 -16.92
N ARG A 95 -6.06 -1.64 -16.03
CA ARG A 95 -5.08 -2.76 -16.03
C ARG A 95 -5.58 -3.99 -15.27
N MET A 96 -6.60 -3.85 -14.44
CA MET A 96 -7.13 -4.88 -13.57
C MET A 96 -8.65 -4.73 -13.43
N THR A 97 -9.39 -5.83 -13.32
CA THR A 97 -10.82 -5.78 -13.03
C THR A 97 -11.06 -5.55 -11.53
N ARG A 98 -12.27 -5.06 -11.18
CA ARG A 98 -12.69 -4.94 -9.77
C ARG A 98 -12.69 -6.29 -9.06
N GLN A 99 -13.10 -7.35 -9.76
CA GLN A 99 -13.12 -8.71 -9.24
C GLN A 99 -11.70 -9.20 -8.92
N LYS A 100 -10.74 -8.94 -9.81
CA LYS A 100 -9.34 -9.31 -9.59
C LYS A 100 -8.74 -8.51 -8.42
N PHE A 101 -9.08 -7.23 -8.29
CA PHE A 101 -8.67 -6.42 -7.14
C PHE A 101 -9.13 -7.02 -5.82
N VAL A 102 -10.42 -7.39 -5.71
CA VAL A 102 -10.96 -8.04 -4.52
C VAL A 102 -10.32 -9.41 -4.27
N ASP A 103 -10.08 -10.16 -5.34
CA ASP A 103 -9.44 -11.47 -5.23
C ASP A 103 -8.02 -11.36 -4.63
N VAL A 104 -7.15 -10.52 -5.20
CA VAL A 104 -5.75 -10.41 -4.76
C VAL A 104 -5.57 -9.67 -3.42
N CYS A 105 -6.55 -8.84 -3.00
CA CYS A 105 -6.48 -8.09 -1.74
C CYS A 105 -7.27 -8.73 -0.59
N CYS A 106 -8.28 -9.54 -0.86
CA CYS A 106 -9.20 -10.03 0.15
C CYS A 106 -9.37 -11.56 0.11
N THR A 107 -9.91 -12.10 -0.98
CA THR A 107 -10.33 -13.51 -1.04
C THR A 107 -9.14 -14.46 -1.00
N THR A 108 -8.18 -14.29 -1.90
CA THR A 108 -7.01 -15.17 -1.96
C THR A 108 -6.10 -15.04 -0.74
N PRO A 109 -5.82 -13.84 -0.18
CA PRO A 109 -5.14 -13.72 1.12
C PRO A 109 -5.85 -14.47 2.25
N ALA A 110 -7.19 -14.40 2.32
CA ALA A 110 -7.95 -15.13 3.34
C ALA A 110 -7.82 -16.64 3.19
N LYS A 111 -7.83 -17.17 1.96
CA LYS A 111 -7.61 -18.59 1.67
C LYS A 111 -6.21 -19.04 2.06
N LEU A 112 -5.18 -18.27 1.67
CA LEU A 112 -3.78 -18.59 1.97
C LEU A 112 -3.48 -18.60 3.46
N ASN A 113 -4.15 -17.74 4.23
CA ASN A 113 -3.99 -17.67 5.69
C ASN A 113 -4.94 -18.60 6.45
N GLY A 114 -5.75 -19.43 5.79
CA GLY A 114 -6.65 -20.40 6.42
C GLY A 114 -7.83 -19.77 7.18
N ILE A 115 -8.19 -18.52 6.89
CA ILE A 115 -9.29 -17.79 7.54
C ILE A 115 -10.54 -17.63 6.65
N TYR A 116 -10.49 -18.12 5.42
CA TYR A 116 -11.65 -18.23 4.56
C TYR A 116 -12.53 -19.41 4.99
N PRO A 117 -13.87 -19.33 5.02
CA PRO A 117 -14.73 -18.24 4.56
C PRO A 117 -15.13 -17.23 5.66
N ARG A 118 -14.53 -17.31 6.85
CA ARG A 118 -14.82 -16.35 7.92
C ARG A 118 -14.49 -14.92 7.51
N LYS A 119 -13.39 -14.75 6.73
CA LYS A 119 -12.98 -13.50 6.08
C LYS A 119 -12.78 -13.71 4.58
N GLY A 120 -12.72 -12.62 3.80
CA GLY A 120 -12.45 -12.65 2.36
C GLY A 120 -13.65 -12.97 1.48
N THR A 121 -14.86 -12.97 2.06
CA THR A 121 -16.14 -13.13 1.34
C THR A 121 -17.26 -12.41 2.09
N ILE A 122 -18.32 -12.06 1.37
CA ILE A 122 -19.56 -11.49 1.92
C ILE A 122 -20.63 -12.58 1.86
N GLN A 123 -20.89 -13.21 3.01
CA GLN A 123 -21.91 -14.25 3.15
C GLN A 123 -22.41 -14.33 4.59
N VAL A 124 -23.58 -14.95 4.80
CA VAL A 124 -24.12 -15.21 6.14
C VAL A 124 -23.14 -16.10 6.93
N GLY A 125 -22.77 -15.69 8.13
CA GLY A 125 -21.82 -16.38 9.00
C GLY A 125 -20.37 -15.96 8.83
N ALA A 126 -20.04 -15.08 7.87
CA ALA A 126 -18.73 -14.43 7.80
C ALA A 126 -18.66 -13.23 8.75
N ASP A 127 -17.44 -12.83 9.13
CA ASP A 127 -17.22 -11.61 9.90
C ASP A 127 -17.64 -10.40 9.06
N ALA A 128 -18.30 -9.43 9.70
CA ALA A 128 -18.69 -8.17 9.03
C ALA A 128 -17.49 -7.19 8.98
N ASP A 129 -16.38 -7.63 8.40
CA ASP A 129 -15.22 -6.82 8.05
C ASP A 129 -15.43 -6.34 6.61
N LEU A 130 -15.98 -5.15 6.46
CA LEU A 130 -16.47 -4.66 5.18
C LEU A 130 -15.82 -3.31 4.84
N VAL A 131 -15.59 -3.09 3.56
CA VAL A 131 -15.15 -1.80 3.03
C VAL A 131 -16.19 -1.34 2.00
N LEU A 132 -16.82 -0.17 2.28
CA LEU A 132 -17.58 0.56 1.29
C LEU A 132 -16.59 1.46 0.56
N PHE A 133 -16.38 1.16 -0.69
CA PHE A 133 -15.36 1.83 -1.50
C PHE A 133 -16.03 2.84 -2.44
N ASP A 134 -15.58 4.10 -2.37
CA ASP A 134 -15.97 5.14 -3.31
C ASP A 134 -15.03 5.10 -4.53
N PRO A 135 -15.49 4.59 -5.70
CA PRO A 135 -14.65 4.47 -6.88
C PRO A 135 -14.41 5.79 -7.61
N ASP A 136 -15.23 6.81 -7.33
CA ASP A 136 -15.26 8.08 -8.06
C ASP A 136 -14.47 9.18 -7.33
N TYR A 137 -14.01 8.92 -6.12
CA TYR A 137 -13.13 9.84 -5.39
C TYR A 137 -11.92 10.23 -6.24
N LYS A 138 -11.57 11.51 -6.22
CA LYS A 138 -10.36 12.05 -6.87
C LYS A 138 -9.62 12.95 -5.91
N GLY A 139 -8.34 12.71 -5.78
CA GLY A 139 -7.46 13.47 -4.90
C GLY A 139 -6.00 13.21 -5.20
N THR A 140 -5.17 13.65 -4.28
CA THR A 140 -3.73 13.42 -4.30
C THR A 140 -3.35 12.66 -3.04
N ILE A 141 -2.46 11.68 -3.16
CA ILE A 141 -1.90 11.00 -2.00
C ILE A 141 -1.02 11.99 -1.23
N THR A 142 -1.36 12.24 0.01
CA THR A 142 -0.58 13.06 0.95
C THR A 142 -0.41 12.32 2.26
N LEU A 143 0.52 12.76 3.08
CA LEU A 143 0.71 12.20 4.41
C LEU A 143 -0.54 12.39 5.30
N GLU A 144 -1.31 13.47 5.10
CA GLU A 144 -2.56 13.72 5.81
C GLU A 144 -3.67 12.75 5.40
N THR A 145 -3.84 12.53 4.09
CA THR A 145 -4.91 11.65 3.56
C THR A 145 -4.55 10.17 3.62
N ASN A 146 -3.26 9.85 3.67
CA ASN A 146 -2.73 8.48 3.70
C ASN A 146 -1.58 8.41 4.72
N PRO A 147 -1.90 8.45 6.03
CA PRO A 147 -0.88 8.48 7.09
C PRO A 147 -0.07 7.18 7.13
N THR A 148 1.22 7.28 7.36
CA THR A 148 2.17 6.17 7.37
C THR A 148 2.76 5.89 8.73
N GLY A 149 2.50 6.76 9.72
CA GLY A 149 3.10 6.72 11.05
C GLY A 149 4.54 7.28 11.10
N VAL A 150 5.07 7.76 9.97
CA VAL A 150 6.36 8.46 9.86
C VAL A 150 6.20 9.74 9.03
N GLU A 151 7.28 10.52 8.90
CA GLU A 151 7.26 11.88 8.35
C GLU A 151 7.08 11.96 6.83
N TYR A 152 6.94 10.84 6.14
CA TYR A 152 6.81 10.80 4.67
C TYR A 152 5.98 9.62 4.20
N ASN A 153 5.49 9.73 2.97
CA ASN A 153 4.83 8.68 2.22
C ASN A 153 5.50 8.57 0.85
N VAL A 154 5.96 7.37 0.46
CA VAL A 154 6.68 7.19 -0.81
C VAL A 154 5.81 7.40 -2.05
N PHE A 155 4.49 7.45 -1.89
CA PHE A 155 3.52 7.76 -2.95
C PHE A 155 3.04 9.22 -2.92
N GLU A 156 3.61 10.06 -2.05
CA GLU A 156 3.18 11.46 -1.90
C GLU A 156 3.24 12.21 -3.22
N GLY A 157 2.21 13.01 -3.49
CA GLY A 157 2.08 13.77 -4.73
C GLY A 157 1.49 12.99 -5.91
N LEU A 158 1.31 11.67 -5.81
CA LEU A 158 0.65 10.88 -6.85
C LEU A 158 -0.87 11.07 -6.82
N GLU A 159 -1.48 10.95 -8.00
CA GLU A 159 -2.93 10.94 -8.14
C GLU A 159 -3.54 9.76 -7.37
N GLN A 160 -4.68 10.01 -6.76
CA GLN A 160 -5.53 8.99 -6.15
C GLN A 160 -6.91 9.02 -6.77
N ILE A 161 -7.33 7.90 -7.34
CA ILE A 161 -8.70 7.64 -7.79
C ILE A 161 -9.25 6.52 -6.92
N GLY A 162 -10.44 6.78 -6.34
CA GLY A 162 -11.08 5.86 -5.40
C GLY A 162 -10.44 5.85 -4.01
N ARG A 163 -11.27 5.54 -3.01
CA ARG A 163 -10.85 5.39 -1.62
C ARG A 163 -11.81 4.49 -0.84
N ALA A 164 -11.35 3.93 0.26
CA ALA A 164 -12.22 3.39 1.28
C ALA A 164 -12.97 4.56 1.94
N ASP A 165 -14.29 4.64 1.73
CA ASP A 165 -15.13 5.68 2.35
C ASP A 165 -15.53 5.26 3.76
N THR A 166 -16.11 4.08 3.89
CA THR A 166 -16.52 3.52 5.20
C THR A 166 -15.89 2.16 5.39
N VAL A 167 -15.33 1.91 6.57
CA VAL A 167 -14.77 0.62 6.95
C VAL A 167 -15.45 0.11 8.21
N LEU A 168 -15.93 -1.13 8.16
CA LEU A 168 -16.48 -1.85 9.29
C LEU A 168 -15.48 -2.92 9.72
N LEU A 169 -15.29 -3.04 11.03
CA LEU A 169 -14.57 -4.12 11.67
C LEU A 169 -15.54 -4.87 12.58
N ARG A 170 -15.83 -6.12 12.24
CA ARG A 170 -16.83 -6.96 12.94
C ARG A 170 -18.17 -6.24 13.16
N GLY A 171 -18.62 -5.50 12.15
CA GLY A 171 -19.88 -4.76 12.19
C GLY A 171 -19.83 -3.36 12.81
N SER A 172 -18.72 -2.99 13.48
CA SER A 172 -18.53 -1.64 14.01
C SER A 172 -17.86 -0.75 12.99
N VAL A 173 -18.40 0.45 12.77
CA VAL A 173 -17.78 1.45 11.87
C VAL A 173 -16.51 2.01 12.53
N VAL A 174 -15.37 1.86 11.87
CA VAL A 174 -14.06 2.34 12.35
C VAL A 174 -13.48 3.45 11.46
N VAL A 175 -13.96 3.54 10.22
CA VAL A 175 -13.66 4.65 9.30
C VAL A 175 -14.96 5.13 8.71
N GLU A 176 -15.18 6.45 8.66
CA GLU A 176 -16.33 7.07 8.04
C GLU A 176 -15.89 8.29 7.22
N HIS A 177 -16.36 8.37 5.97
CA HIS A 177 -15.95 9.40 4.99
C HIS A 177 -14.43 9.52 4.84
N GLY A 178 -13.75 8.37 4.89
CA GLY A 178 -12.29 8.28 4.78
C GLY A 178 -11.53 8.73 6.04
N LYS A 179 -12.20 9.01 7.15
CA LYS A 179 -11.58 9.42 8.42
C LYS A 179 -11.67 8.31 9.46
N TYR A 180 -10.54 7.99 10.09
CA TYR A 180 -10.49 7.04 11.20
C TYR A 180 -11.16 7.64 12.43
N LEU A 181 -12.06 6.89 13.07
CA LEU A 181 -12.88 7.38 14.20
C LEU A 181 -12.19 7.24 15.58
N GLY A 182 -11.02 6.65 15.63
CA GLY A 182 -10.16 6.67 16.83
C GLY A 182 -10.44 5.60 17.89
N GLU A 183 -11.57 4.90 17.87
CA GLU A 183 -11.86 3.85 18.87
C GLU A 183 -12.38 2.57 18.21
N VAL A 184 -11.64 1.50 18.36
CA VAL A 184 -12.19 0.15 18.27
C VAL A 184 -12.62 -0.21 19.70
N THR A 185 -13.81 0.27 20.10
CA THR A 185 -14.41 -0.18 21.35
C THR A 185 -14.81 -1.65 21.20
N GLU A 186 -14.09 -2.51 21.91
CA GLU A 186 -14.27 -3.94 22.01
C GLU A 186 -14.22 -4.75 20.69
N VAL A 187 -13.04 -5.25 20.40
CA VAL A 187 -12.89 -6.42 19.52
C VAL A 187 -13.48 -7.62 20.28
N VAL A 188 -14.77 -7.87 20.11
CA VAL A 188 -15.41 -9.08 20.62
C VAL A 188 -14.72 -10.27 19.97
N ALA A 189 -14.13 -11.13 20.80
CA ALA A 189 -13.37 -12.32 20.40
C ALA A 189 -14.25 -13.37 19.72
#